data_0f7d03ce64b4c7d2a9a3a2b2ea4eb1f1
#
_entry.id   0f7d03ce64b4c7d2a9a3a2b2ea4eb1f1
#
_cell.length_a   1.000
_cell.length_b   1.000
_cell.length_c   1.000
_cell.angle_alpha   90.00
_cell.angle_beta   90.00
_cell.angle_gamma   90.00
#
_symmetry.space_group_name_H-M   'P 1'
#
loop_
_entity.id
_entity.type
_entity.pdbx_description
1 polymer ?
#
loop_
_entity_poly.entity_id
_entity_poly.type
_entity_poly.pdbx_seq_one_letter_code
_entity_poly.pdbx_strand_id
1 'polypeptide(L)'
;MDFVIEKMKNEDWSAVKSIYEQGIATGDATFEAEAPDWEHWDKSHLRDCRLVAKVGDEIIGWFALSLISERCVYKGVAEGSIYIKSSARGQGIGKTFLQAAIEESERIGIWTMQSGTFPENKASIAMQKACGFRMVGVRERIGCMDGKWRDVVLMERRSKVVGT
;
A
#
# COMPACT_ATOMS: atom_id res chain seq x y z
N MET A 1 0.81 20.78 -3.32
CA MET A 1 1.88 20.25 -4.20
C MET A 1 1.21 19.55 -5.37
N ASP A 2 1.50 20.01 -6.57
CA ASP A 2 0.97 19.41 -7.78
C ASP A 2 1.80 18.18 -8.13
N PHE A 3 1.15 17.05 -8.28
CA PHE A 3 1.79 15.79 -8.65
C PHE A 3 0.92 15.03 -9.65
N VAL A 4 1.53 14.15 -10.42
CA VAL A 4 0.86 13.26 -11.35
C VAL A 4 1.00 11.81 -10.91
N ILE A 5 0.03 10.97 -11.29
CA ILE A 5 0.03 9.54 -10.99
C ILE A 5 0.18 8.80 -12.32
N GLU A 6 1.17 7.94 -12.40
CA GLU A 6 1.49 7.18 -13.60
C GLU A 6 1.67 5.70 -13.28
N LYS A 7 1.60 4.86 -14.31
CA LYS A 7 2.00 3.46 -14.20
C LYS A 7 3.50 3.37 -13.90
N MET A 8 3.85 2.55 -12.92
CA MET A 8 5.24 2.25 -12.60
C MET A 8 5.92 1.53 -13.77
N LYS A 9 7.14 1.95 -14.08
CA LYS A 9 8.04 1.30 -15.03
C LYS A 9 9.15 0.57 -14.28
N ASN A 10 9.80 -0.41 -14.93
CA ASN A 10 10.90 -1.16 -14.30
C ASN A 10 12.06 -0.23 -13.87
N GLU A 11 12.33 0.81 -14.64
CA GLU A 11 13.35 1.82 -14.34
C GLU A 11 13.05 2.66 -13.08
N ASP A 12 11.81 2.68 -12.63
CA ASP A 12 11.40 3.39 -11.41
C ASP A 12 11.80 2.64 -10.13
N TRP A 13 12.23 1.38 -10.25
CA TRP A 13 12.51 0.51 -9.09
C TRP A 13 13.48 1.11 -8.08
N SER A 14 14.55 1.74 -8.54
CA SER A 14 15.54 2.36 -7.64
C SER A 14 14.90 3.38 -6.70
N ALA A 15 14.03 4.24 -7.24
CA ALA A 15 13.30 5.23 -6.46
C ALA A 15 12.22 4.58 -5.56
N VAL A 16 11.50 3.61 -6.09
CA VAL A 16 10.51 2.83 -5.32
C VAL A 16 11.16 2.15 -4.12
N LYS A 17 12.29 1.48 -4.33
CA LYS A 17 13.05 0.82 -3.27
C LYS A 17 13.50 1.81 -2.20
N SER A 18 14.04 2.96 -2.61
CA SER A 18 14.46 4.02 -1.68
C SER A 18 13.32 4.52 -0.80
N ILE A 19 12.14 4.73 -1.39
CA ILE A 19 10.94 5.14 -0.64
C ILE A 19 10.47 4.04 0.31
N TYR A 20 10.54 2.78 -0.11
CA TYR A 20 10.25 1.62 0.73
C TYR A 20 11.18 1.58 1.96
N GLU A 21 12.48 1.75 1.74
CA GLU A 21 13.49 1.82 2.81
C GLU A 21 13.21 2.95 3.80
N GLN A 22 12.76 4.11 3.33
CA GLN A 22 12.34 5.21 4.20
C GLN A 22 11.13 4.83 5.08
N GLY A 23 10.20 4.04 4.54
CA GLY A 23 9.08 3.50 5.31
C GLY A 23 9.54 2.51 6.37
N ILE A 24 10.41 1.57 5.99
CA ILE A 24 11.01 0.59 6.92
C ILE A 24 11.71 1.31 8.08
N ALA A 25 12.46 2.37 7.79
CA ALA A 25 13.21 3.14 8.80
C ALA A 25 12.32 3.78 9.86
N THR A 26 11.02 3.97 9.60
CA THR A 26 10.08 4.50 10.62
C THR A 26 9.83 3.52 11.76
N GLY A 27 10.00 2.23 11.51
CA GLY A 27 9.65 1.15 12.45
C GLY A 27 8.16 0.87 12.57
N ASP A 28 7.30 1.65 11.90
CA ASP A 28 5.84 1.57 12.04
C ASP A 28 5.10 1.36 10.71
N ALA A 29 5.81 1.04 9.64
CA ALA A 29 5.19 0.86 8.32
C ALA A 29 5.03 -0.61 7.90
N THR A 30 5.92 -1.48 8.31
CA THR A 30 5.97 -2.88 7.86
C THR A 30 6.78 -3.74 8.84
N PHE A 31 6.52 -5.05 8.82
CA PHE A 31 7.38 -6.05 9.49
C PHE A 31 8.70 -6.29 8.76
N GLU A 32 8.84 -5.88 7.50
CA GLU A 32 10.06 -6.08 6.73
C GLU A 32 11.24 -5.32 7.37
N ALA A 33 12.36 -6.01 7.54
CA ALA A 33 13.60 -5.43 8.07
C ALA A 33 14.41 -4.70 6.98
N GLU A 34 14.30 -5.16 5.75
CA GLU A 34 15.01 -4.62 4.58
C GLU A 34 14.10 -4.69 3.34
N ALA A 35 14.29 -3.76 2.42
CA ALA A 35 13.61 -3.81 1.15
C ALA A 35 14.13 -5.00 0.32
N PRO A 36 13.25 -5.76 -0.35
CA PRO A 36 13.66 -6.86 -1.20
C PRO A 36 14.41 -6.37 -2.44
N ASP A 37 15.02 -7.28 -3.17
CA ASP A 37 15.49 -7.01 -4.53
C ASP A 37 14.30 -6.92 -5.52
N TRP A 38 14.59 -6.49 -6.74
CA TRP A 38 13.59 -6.35 -7.79
C TRP A 38 12.84 -7.64 -8.09
N GLU A 39 13.56 -8.75 -8.23
CA GLU A 39 12.95 -10.03 -8.60
C GLU A 39 11.94 -10.51 -7.55
N HIS A 40 12.28 -10.36 -6.28
CA HIS A 40 11.40 -10.74 -5.18
C HIS A 40 10.17 -9.83 -5.12
N TRP A 41 10.39 -8.53 -5.23
CA TRP A 41 9.31 -7.55 -5.23
C TRP A 41 8.36 -7.74 -6.42
N ASP A 42 8.92 -7.97 -7.62
CA ASP A 42 8.15 -8.20 -8.84
C ASP A 42 7.26 -9.44 -8.74
N LYS A 43 7.78 -10.54 -8.20
CA LYS A 43 7.02 -11.77 -8.00
C LYS A 43 5.93 -11.66 -6.95
N SER A 44 6.14 -10.86 -5.91
CA SER A 44 5.22 -10.73 -4.78
C SER A 44 4.08 -9.75 -5.00
N HIS A 45 4.11 -8.99 -6.08
CA HIS A 45 3.08 -7.99 -6.41
C HIS A 45 2.45 -8.25 -7.78
N LEU A 46 1.17 -7.92 -7.90
CA LEU A 46 0.49 -7.94 -9.20
C LEU A 46 1.20 -7.00 -10.18
N ARG A 47 1.21 -7.38 -11.46
CA ARG A 47 1.75 -6.51 -12.52
C ARG A 47 0.82 -5.34 -12.83
N ASP A 48 -0.47 -5.54 -12.66
CA ASP A 48 -1.47 -4.49 -12.81
C ASP A 48 -1.56 -3.64 -11.54
N CYS A 49 -2.00 -2.40 -11.69
CA CYS A 49 -2.17 -1.47 -10.58
C CYS A 49 -0.86 -1.16 -9.81
N ARG A 50 0.26 -1.14 -10.51
CA ARG A 50 1.53 -0.58 -9.99
C ARG A 50 1.59 0.88 -10.38
N LEU A 51 1.55 1.76 -9.40
CA LEU A 51 1.46 3.20 -9.62
C LEU A 51 2.60 3.92 -8.92
N VAL A 52 3.01 5.03 -9.50
CA VAL A 52 3.94 5.98 -8.89
C VAL A 52 3.34 7.38 -8.91
N ALA A 53 3.59 8.14 -7.86
CA ALA A 53 3.28 9.56 -7.79
C ALA A 53 4.55 10.36 -8.06
N LYS A 54 4.47 11.36 -8.94
CA LYS A 54 5.64 12.15 -9.40
C LYS A 54 5.38 13.65 -9.26
N VAL A 55 6.43 14.38 -8.88
CA VAL A 55 6.52 15.83 -9.02
C VAL A 55 7.65 16.11 -10.01
N GLY A 56 7.30 16.58 -11.21
CA GLY A 56 8.26 16.59 -12.30
C GLY A 56 8.75 15.18 -12.63
N ASP A 57 10.06 14.98 -12.61
CA ASP A 57 10.67 13.67 -12.84
C ASP A 57 10.91 12.88 -11.53
N GLU A 58 10.66 13.50 -10.38
CA GLU A 58 10.91 12.88 -9.09
C GLU A 58 9.74 12.00 -8.63
N ILE A 59 10.00 10.72 -8.32
CA ILE A 59 9.04 9.83 -7.70
C ILE A 59 8.96 10.15 -6.21
N ILE A 60 7.74 10.42 -5.74
CA ILE A 60 7.45 10.78 -4.35
C ILE A 60 6.57 9.76 -3.64
N GLY A 61 6.12 8.73 -4.33
CA GLY A 61 5.32 7.66 -3.74
C GLY A 61 5.12 6.51 -4.70
N TRP A 62 4.76 5.34 -4.15
CA TRP A 62 4.41 4.17 -4.93
C TRP A 62 3.24 3.41 -4.30
N PHE A 63 2.53 2.66 -5.14
CA PHE A 63 1.45 1.77 -4.75
C PHE A 63 1.53 0.47 -5.53
N ALA A 64 1.27 -0.65 -4.86
CA ALA A 64 1.16 -1.96 -5.50
C ALA A 64 0.19 -2.86 -4.73
N LEU A 65 -0.29 -3.90 -5.40
CA LEU A 65 -1.21 -4.90 -4.86
C LEU A 65 -0.56 -6.27 -4.78
N SER A 66 -0.89 -7.02 -3.73
CA SER A 66 -0.55 -8.44 -3.60
C SER A 66 -1.84 -9.24 -3.45
N LEU A 67 -1.94 -10.40 -4.11
CA LEU A 67 -3.05 -11.32 -3.88
C LEU A 67 -2.95 -11.90 -2.46
N ILE A 68 -4.08 -12.04 -1.80
CA ILE A 68 -4.13 -12.65 -0.46
C ILE A 68 -4.35 -14.16 -0.51
N SER A 69 -4.80 -14.70 -1.64
CA SER A 69 -5.12 -16.11 -1.80
C SER A 69 -5.06 -16.53 -3.26
N GLU A 70 -4.64 -17.76 -3.51
CA GLU A 70 -4.66 -18.38 -4.84
C GLU A 70 -6.02 -19.00 -5.19
N ARG A 71 -6.97 -19.03 -4.24
CA ARG A 71 -8.32 -19.56 -4.50
C ARG A 71 -9.10 -18.64 -5.42
N CYS A 72 -9.71 -19.22 -6.47
CA CYS A 72 -10.49 -18.46 -7.47
C CYS A 72 -11.62 -17.64 -6.87
N VAL A 73 -12.23 -18.08 -5.76
CA VAL A 73 -13.28 -17.32 -5.08
C VAL A 73 -12.80 -15.99 -4.53
N TYR A 74 -11.50 -15.83 -4.29
CA TYR A 74 -10.85 -14.61 -3.79
C TYR A 74 -10.03 -13.87 -4.85
N LYS A 75 -10.21 -14.15 -6.13
CA LYS A 75 -9.42 -13.54 -7.21
C LYS A 75 -9.49 -12.00 -7.27
N GLY A 76 -10.54 -11.42 -6.73
CA GLY A 76 -10.73 -9.97 -6.64
C GLY A 76 -10.42 -9.39 -5.27
N VAL A 77 -9.69 -10.11 -4.42
CA VAL A 77 -9.26 -9.64 -3.10
C VAL A 77 -7.75 -9.45 -3.09
N ALA A 78 -7.30 -8.25 -2.76
CA ALA A 78 -5.87 -7.92 -2.75
C ALA A 78 -5.51 -7.05 -1.55
N GLU A 79 -4.25 -7.13 -1.14
CA GLU A 79 -3.66 -6.24 -0.15
C GLU A 79 -2.96 -5.09 -0.85
N GLY A 80 -3.27 -3.86 -0.44
CA GLY A 80 -2.63 -2.65 -0.94
C GLY A 80 -1.44 -2.24 -0.09
N SER A 81 -0.36 -1.86 -0.76
CA SER A 81 0.82 -1.24 -0.16
C SER A 81 1.01 0.14 -0.74
N ILE A 82 1.04 1.17 0.11
CA ILE A 82 1.25 2.57 -0.27
C ILE A 82 2.35 3.17 0.57
N TYR A 83 3.30 3.81 -0.09
CA TYR A 83 4.45 4.47 0.55
C TYR A 83 4.68 5.84 -0.05
N ILE A 84 4.86 6.83 0.81
CA ILE A 84 5.15 8.22 0.43
C ILE A 84 6.55 8.59 0.92
N LYS A 85 7.33 9.23 0.04
CA LYS A 85 8.65 9.76 0.36
C LYS A 85 8.59 10.65 1.61
N SER A 86 9.55 10.52 2.50
CA SER A 86 9.55 11.23 3.79
C SER A 86 9.35 12.74 3.65
N SER A 87 9.99 13.35 2.66
CA SER A 87 9.90 14.80 2.38
C SER A 87 8.52 15.24 1.85
N ALA A 88 7.70 14.32 1.38
CA ALA A 88 6.37 14.59 0.81
C ALA A 88 5.21 14.21 1.73
N ARG A 89 5.50 13.67 2.92
CA ARG A 89 4.47 13.28 3.90
C ARG A 89 3.78 14.53 4.51
N GLY A 90 2.56 14.31 5.01
CA GLY A 90 1.79 15.37 5.68
C GLY A 90 1.21 16.45 4.75
N GLN A 91 1.22 16.26 3.44
CA GLN A 91 0.75 17.21 2.43
C GLN A 91 -0.51 16.75 1.68
N GLY A 92 -1.21 15.75 2.21
CA GLY A 92 -2.44 15.24 1.61
C GLY A 92 -2.25 14.32 0.40
N ILE A 93 -1.01 14.09 -0.04
CA ILE A 93 -0.67 13.27 -1.22
C ILE A 93 -1.19 11.84 -1.06
N GLY A 94 -1.00 11.25 0.11
CA GLY A 94 -1.39 9.87 0.39
C GLY A 94 -2.87 9.60 0.14
N LYS A 95 -3.74 10.50 0.56
CA LYS A 95 -5.19 10.36 0.35
C LYS A 95 -5.55 10.38 -1.13
N THR A 96 -5.08 11.38 -1.87
CA THR A 96 -5.34 11.50 -3.33
C THR A 96 -4.75 10.32 -4.09
N PHE A 97 -3.55 9.89 -3.72
CA PHE A 97 -2.90 8.74 -4.33
C PHE A 97 -3.65 7.43 -4.05
N LEU A 98 -4.09 7.21 -2.81
CA LEU A 98 -4.87 6.02 -2.46
C LEU A 98 -6.22 6.00 -3.19
N GLN A 99 -6.89 7.15 -3.36
CA GLN A 99 -8.12 7.23 -4.15
C GLN A 99 -7.91 6.81 -5.60
N ALA A 100 -6.85 7.29 -6.25
CA ALA A 100 -6.52 6.89 -7.60
C ALA A 100 -6.16 5.39 -7.70
N ALA A 101 -5.46 4.86 -6.72
CA ALA A 101 -5.14 3.43 -6.63
C ALA A 101 -6.40 2.57 -6.47
N ILE A 102 -7.38 3.03 -5.71
CA ILE A 102 -8.68 2.37 -5.57
C ILE A 102 -9.41 2.30 -6.92
N GLU A 103 -9.49 3.42 -7.63
CA GLU A 103 -10.13 3.47 -8.96
C GLU A 103 -9.44 2.52 -9.95
N GLU A 104 -8.12 2.50 -9.97
CA GLU A 104 -7.38 1.58 -10.84
C GLU A 104 -7.58 0.12 -10.42
N SER A 105 -7.62 -0.18 -9.13
CA SER A 105 -7.89 -1.53 -8.62
C SER A 105 -9.29 -2.04 -9.03
N GLU A 106 -10.28 -1.18 -8.98
CA GLU A 106 -11.64 -1.52 -9.44
C GLU A 106 -11.66 -1.80 -10.95
N ARG A 107 -10.90 -1.04 -11.74
CA ARG A 107 -10.79 -1.25 -13.18
C ARG A 107 -10.26 -2.63 -13.54
N ILE A 108 -9.35 -3.17 -12.75
CA ILE A 108 -8.78 -4.52 -12.94
C ILE A 108 -9.57 -5.61 -12.22
N GLY A 109 -10.72 -5.30 -11.60
CA GLY A 109 -11.64 -6.26 -11.01
C GLY A 109 -11.40 -6.59 -9.54
N ILE A 110 -10.70 -5.75 -8.80
CA ILE A 110 -10.53 -5.92 -7.36
C ILE A 110 -11.78 -5.40 -6.64
N TRP A 111 -12.53 -6.30 -6.02
CA TRP A 111 -13.73 -5.93 -5.27
C TRP A 111 -13.48 -5.68 -3.79
N THR A 112 -12.39 -6.23 -3.23
CA THR A 112 -11.98 -5.97 -1.85
C THR A 112 -10.50 -5.64 -1.79
N MET A 113 -10.16 -4.48 -1.26
CA MET A 113 -8.80 -4.10 -0.91
C MET A 113 -8.65 -4.13 0.60
N GLN A 114 -7.67 -4.87 1.09
CA GLN A 114 -7.32 -4.89 2.51
C GLN A 114 -5.95 -4.26 2.74
N SER A 115 -5.69 -3.94 3.99
CA SER A 115 -4.40 -3.44 4.48
C SER A 115 -4.19 -3.88 5.92
N GLY A 116 -2.98 -4.34 6.23
CA GLY A 116 -2.53 -4.53 7.60
C GLY A 116 -1.71 -3.33 8.04
N THR A 117 -2.11 -2.67 9.11
CA THR A 117 -1.49 -1.42 9.56
C THR A 117 -1.20 -1.49 11.05
N PHE A 118 0.00 -1.11 11.47
CA PHE A 118 0.30 -1.02 12.90
C PHE A 118 -0.59 0.04 13.57
N PRO A 119 -1.11 -0.22 14.77
CA PRO A 119 -1.97 0.74 15.49
C PRO A 119 -1.30 2.09 15.73
N GLU A 120 0.03 2.10 15.85
CA GLU A 120 0.86 3.30 16.05
C GLU A 120 0.89 4.20 14.82
N ASN A 121 0.65 3.64 13.63
CA ASN A 121 0.59 4.39 12.37
C ASN A 121 -0.79 5.03 12.17
N LYS A 122 -1.10 5.98 13.05
CA LYS A 122 -2.40 6.67 13.08
C LYS A 122 -2.70 7.45 11.80
N ALA A 123 -1.66 8.01 11.19
CA ALA A 123 -1.80 8.76 9.93
C ALA A 123 -2.28 7.85 8.79
N SER A 124 -1.74 6.64 8.67
CA SER A 124 -2.18 5.67 7.67
C SER A 124 -3.62 5.21 7.92
N ILE A 125 -3.99 4.92 9.17
CA ILE A 125 -5.36 4.54 9.53
C ILE A 125 -6.35 5.66 9.19
N ALA A 126 -6.03 6.91 9.52
CA ALA A 126 -6.87 8.05 9.20
C ALA A 126 -7.03 8.26 7.69
N MET A 127 -5.95 8.14 6.92
CA MET A 127 -5.95 8.21 5.46
C MET A 127 -6.85 7.13 4.86
N GLN A 128 -6.73 5.90 5.32
CA GLN A 128 -7.54 4.77 4.85
C GLN A 128 -9.03 4.97 5.15
N LYS A 129 -9.37 5.41 6.36
CA LYS A 129 -10.75 5.75 6.74
C LYS A 129 -11.32 6.85 5.84
N ALA A 130 -10.54 7.89 5.54
CA ALA A 130 -10.93 8.97 4.64
C ALA A 130 -11.15 8.48 3.19
N CYS A 131 -10.59 7.35 2.81
CA CYS A 131 -10.78 6.70 1.50
C CYS A 131 -11.82 5.57 1.51
N GLY A 132 -12.61 5.45 2.57
CA GLY A 132 -13.72 4.49 2.67
C GLY A 132 -13.35 3.11 3.21
N PHE A 133 -12.18 2.95 3.81
CA PHE A 133 -11.83 1.73 4.53
C PHE A 133 -12.51 1.71 5.90
N ARG A 134 -12.89 0.52 6.34
CA ARG A 134 -13.36 0.25 7.69
C ARG A 134 -12.36 -0.59 8.47
N MET A 135 -12.35 -0.47 9.77
CA MET A 135 -11.61 -1.39 10.62
C MET A 135 -12.39 -2.70 10.74
N VAL A 136 -11.78 -3.80 10.34
CA VAL A 136 -12.31 -5.14 10.52
C VAL A 136 -12.08 -5.63 11.96
N GLY A 137 -10.88 -5.40 12.47
CA GLY A 137 -10.47 -5.76 13.81
C GLY A 137 -8.98 -5.57 14.04
N VAL A 138 -8.55 -5.92 15.23
CA VAL A 138 -7.15 -5.90 15.65
C VAL A 138 -6.67 -7.33 15.81
N ARG A 139 -5.57 -7.67 15.12
CA ARG A 139 -4.91 -8.97 15.27
C ARG A 139 -3.84 -8.82 16.33
N GLU A 140 -4.13 -9.34 17.52
CA GLU A 140 -3.28 -9.18 18.68
C GLU A 140 -1.98 -9.98 18.54
N ARG A 141 -0.86 -9.32 18.74
CA ARG A 141 0.48 -9.91 18.79
C ARG A 141 0.74 -10.93 17.68
N ILE A 142 0.36 -10.56 16.46
CA ILE A 142 0.41 -11.47 15.31
C ILE A 142 1.82 -11.68 14.78
N GLY A 143 2.73 -10.74 15.02
CA GLY A 143 4.12 -10.81 14.56
C GLY A 143 5.09 -10.24 15.59
N CYS A 144 6.32 -10.78 15.58
CA CYS A 144 7.41 -10.29 16.42
C CYS A 144 8.38 -9.49 15.57
N MET A 145 8.72 -8.29 16.04
CA MET A 145 9.63 -7.37 15.36
C MET A 145 10.61 -6.81 16.40
N ASP A 146 11.90 -7.05 16.19
CA ASP A 146 12.97 -6.62 17.11
C ASP A 146 12.71 -7.05 18.57
N GLY A 147 12.25 -8.29 18.75
CA GLY A 147 11.95 -8.86 20.07
C GLY A 147 10.64 -8.39 20.69
N LYS A 148 9.85 -7.57 19.98
CA LYS A 148 8.55 -7.08 20.45
C LYS A 148 7.41 -7.67 19.61
N TRP A 149 6.42 -8.20 20.30
CA TRP A 149 5.17 -8.61 19.66
C TRP A 149 4.34 -7.39 19.28
N ARG A 150 3.86 -7.38 18.04
CA ARG A 150 3.12 -6.27 17.48
C ARG A 150 1.70 -6.67 17.06
N ASP A 151 0.75 -5.79 17.35
CA ASP A 151 -0.61 -5.88 16.85
C ASP A 151 -0.68 -5.35 15.41
N VAL A 152 -1.65 -5.83 14.64
CA VAL A 152 -1.97 -5.31 13.31
C VAL A 152 -3.45 -5.01 13.24
N VAL A 153 -3.80 -3.80 12.84
CA VAL A 153 -5.16 -3.41 12.50
C VAL A 153 -5.45 -3.87 11.08
N LEU A 154 -6.44 -4.73 10.92
CA LEU A 154 -6.93 -5.13 9.61
C LEU A 154 -7.96 -4.12 9.12
N MET A 155 -7.64 -3.44 8.03
CA MET A 155 -8.50 -2.49 7.34
C MET A 155 -9.00 -3.08 6.04
N GLU A 156 -10.21 -2.74 5.62
CA GLU A 156 -10.83 -3.30 4.44
C GLU A 156 -11.72 -2.26 3.75
N ARG A 157 -11.64 -2.21 2.43
CA ARG A 157 -12.59 -1.46 1.60
C ARG A 157 -13.27 -2.41 0.63
N ARG A 158 -14.60 -2.46 0.66
CA ARG A 158 -15.41 -3.21 -0.31
C ARG A 158 -15.88 -2.28 -1.41
N SER A 159 -15.58 -2.62 -2.67
CA SER A 159 -16.06 -1.88 -3.83
C SER A 159 -17.58 -1.93 -3.93
N LYS A 160 -18.17 -0.82 -4.38
CA LYS A 160 -19.59 -0.71 -4.76
C LYS A 160 -19.79 -0.70 -6.27
N VAL A 161 -18.68 -0.82 -7.01
CA VAL A 161 -18.64 -0.72 -8.49
C VAL A 161 -18.43 -2.08 -9.13
N VAL A 162 -17.56 -2.91 -8.55
CA VAL A 162 -17.23 -4.25 -9.08
C VAL A 162 -17.53 -5.33 -8.04
N GLY A 163 -17.81 -6.53 -8.53
CA GLY A 163 -18.18 -7.67 -7.67
C GLY A 163 -19.55 -7.50 -7.01
N THR A 164 -20.43 -6.78 -7.63
CA THR A 164 -21.81 -6.53 -7.18
C THR A 164 -22.79 -7.54 -7.73
#